data_58b8184a1bb5d85402717a8275c0c4da
#
_entry.id   58b8184a1bb5d85402717a8275c0c4da
#
_cell.length_a   1.000
_cell.length_b   1.000
_cell.length_c   1.000
_cell.angle_alpha   90.00
_cell.angle_beta   90.00
_cell.angle_gamma   90.00
#
_symmetry.space_group_name_H-M   'P 1'
#
loop_
_entity.id
_entity.type
_entity.pdbx_description
1 polymer ?
#
loop_
_entity_poly.entity_id
_entity_poly.type
_entity_poly.pdbx_seq_one_letter_code
_entity_poly.pdbx_strand_id
1 'polypeptide(L)'
;QLGRTTNKTVERREWVSMDAVLDELKGKLVLRPDYITLSGSGEPTLHSRLGEIIEHIQAMTDVPVAVLTNGSLLWQKEVRDEVSLADVVMPSLDAGDEAKFSFINRPHPSLTFEQVLDGLITLRQQFTGQYWLEVFLLRGYTAIEADVQRLAAWVKRIRPDRVQLNTVA
;
A
#
# COMPACT_ATOMS: atom_id res chain seq x y z
N GLN A 1 -7.65 5.02 2.96
CA GLN A 1 -7.44 6.41 3.45
C GLN A 1 -8.76 6.99 3.94
N LEU A 2 -8.80 7.43 5.18
CA LEU A 2 -10.00 8.06 5.79
C LEU A 2 -10.13 9.56 5.46
N GLY A 3 -9.29 10.09 4.59
CA GLY A 3 -9.32 11.49 4.18
C GLY A 3 -10.38 11.81 3.12
N ARG A 4 -10.65 13.10 2.91
CA ARG A 4 -11.42 13.58 1.75
C ARG A 4 -10.59 13.37 0.48
N THR A 5 -10.85 12.27 -0.24
CA THR A 5 -10.34 12.11 -1.59
C THR A 5 -11.21 12.94 -2.53
N THR A 6 -10.68 14.04 -3.01
CA THR A 6 -11.39 14.92 -3.95
C THR A 6 -11.36 14.40 -5.38
N ASN A 7 -10.36 13.58 -5.70
CA ASN A 7 -10.16 13.05 -7.05
C ASN A 7 -9.85 11.57 -7.00
N LYS A 8 -10.80 10.71 -7.37
CA LYS A 8 -10.59 9.26 -7.44
C LYS A 8 -10.12 8.90 -8.84
N THR A 9 -8.97 8.27 -8.93
CA THR A 9 -8.41 7.84 -10.21
C THR A 9 -7.69 6.50 -10.06
N VAL A 10 -7.59 5.77 -11.15
CA VAL A 10 -6.73 4.59 -11.34
C VAL A 10 -5.66 4.87 -12.40
N GLU A 11 -5.61 6.11 -12.91
CA GLU A 11 -4.65 6.52 -13.92
C GLU A 11 -3.25 6.63 -13.32
N ARG A 12 -2.30 5.94 -13.93
CA ARG A 12 -0.89 6.01 -13.58
C ARG A 12 -0.19 7.07 -14.43
N ARG A 13 0.48 8.00 -13.78
CA ARG A 13 1.32 9.02 -14.43
C ARG A 13 2.36 9.56 -13.44
N GLU A 14 3.27 10.37 -13.90
CA GLU A 14 4.19 11.10 -13.04
C GLU A 14 3.46 12.27 -12.36
N TRP A 15 2.90 11.99 -11.17
CA TRP A 15 2.14 12.98 -10.38
C TRP A 15 3.03 14.02 -9.71
N VAL A 16 4.27 13.64 -9.40
CA VAL A 16 5.32 14.47 -8.83
C VAL A 16 6.59 14.14 -9.61
N SER A 17 7.37 15.14 -9.96
CA SER A 17 8.63 14.90 -10.67
C SER A 17 9.55 14.00 -9.85
N MET A 18 10.02 12.91 -10.46
CA MET A 18 10.99 12.01 -9.84
C MET A 18 12.25 12.76 -9.38
N ASP A 19 12.76 13.66 -10.21
CA ASP A 19 13.96 14.43 -9.87
C ASP A 19 13.75 15.28 -8.62
N ALA A 20 12.57 15.90 -8.48
CA ALA A 20 12.22 16.69 -7.29
C ALA A 20 12.17 15.83 -6.02
N VAL A 21 11.61 14.61 -6.12
CA VAL A 21 11.55 13.64 -5.00
C VAL A 21 12.97 13.24 -4.58
N LEU A 22 13.80 12.87 -5.55
CA LEU A 22 15.18 12.42 -5.29
C LEU A 22 16.06 13.54 -4.73
N ASP A 23 15.91 14.78 -5.20
CA ASP A 23 16.68 15.92 -4.71
C ASP A 23 16.28 16.30 -3.28
N GLU A 24 14.98 16.25 -2.95
CA GLU A 24 14.53 16.47 -1.57
C GLU A 24 15.04 15.36 -0.64
N LEU A 25 15.01 14.11 -1.08
CA LEU A 25 15.50 12.97 -0.31
C LEU A 25 16.97 13.10 0.04
N LYS A 26 17.83 13.51 -0.90
CA LYS A 26 19.27 13.72 -0.66
C LYS A 26 19.51 14.58 0.57
N GLY A 27 18.71 15.66 0.71
CA GLY A 27 18.79 16.56 1.87
C GLY A 27 18.33 15.93 3.19
N LYS A 28 17.50 14.89 3.13
CA LYS A 28 16.96 14.21 4.32
C LYS A 28 17.83 13.03 4.80
N LEU A 29 18.65 12.45 3.94
CA LEU A 29 19.50 11.30 4.29
C LEU A 29 20.48 11.59 5.43
N VAL A 30 20.85 12.87 5.65
CA VAL A 30 21.67 13.29 6.79
C VAL A 30 21.05 12.95 8.16
N LEU A 31 19.74 12.77 8.22
CA LEU A 31 18.99 12.39 9.42
C LEU A 31 19.14 10.91 9.80
N ARG A 32 19.74 10.09 8.95
CA ARG A 32 19.93 8.65 9.11
C ARG A 32 18.62 7.95 9.53
N PRO A 33 17.55 8.02 8.72
CA PRO A 33 16.28 7.37 9.05
C PRO A 33 16.42 5.83 9.05
N ASP A 34 15.57 5.14 9.81
CA ASP A 34 15.50 3.67 9.79
C ASP A 34 14.87 3.13 8.50
N TYR A 35 13.99 3.91 7.88
CA TYR A 35 13.31 3.58 6.61
C TYR A 35 13.09 4.84 5.77
N ILE A 36 13.15 4.66 4.44
CA ILE A 36 12.60 5.63 3.49
C ILE A 36 11.24 5.12 3.07
N THR A 37 10.19 5.88 3.41
CA THR A 37 8.81 5.45 3.20
C THR A 37 8.19 6.18 2.01
N LEU A 38 7.87 5.42 0.96
CA LEU A 38 7.06 5.90 -0.16
C LEU A 38 5.60 5.78 0.21
N SER A 39 5.05 6.90 0.63
CA SER A 39 3.63 7.10 0.93
C SER A 39 3.28 8.53 0.48
N GLY A 40 2.12 9.04 0.79
CA GLY A 40 1.86 10.43 0.48
C GLY A 40 0.41 10.82 0.68
N SER A 41 0.05 12.00 0.22
CA SER A 41 -1.35 12.49 0.21
C SER A 41 -2.25 11.67 -0.72
N GLY A 42 -1.66 10.85 -1.59
CA GLY A 42 -2.31 9.95 -2.53
C GLY A 42 -1.82 8.50 -2.40
N GLU A 43 -2.01 7.75 -3.46
CA GLU A 43 -1.58 6.35 -3.59
C GLU A 43 -0.26 6.28 -4.37
N PRO A 44 0.86 5.79 -3.78
CA PRO A 44 2.15 5.78 -4.46
C PRO A 44 2.16 4.92 -5.74
N THR A 45 1.37 3.85 -5.81
CA THR A 45 1.29 2.99 -7.00
C THR A 45 0.64 3.67 -8.22
N LEU A 46 0.04 4.85 -8.05
CA LEU A 46 -0.40 5.70 -9.15
C LEU A 46 0.77 6.40 -9.85
N HIS A 47 1.96 6.45 -9.24
CA HIS A 47 3.12 7.03 -9.89
C HIS A 47 3.68 6.06 -10.93
N SER A 48 3.73 6.47 -12.20
CA SER A 48 4.10 5.59 -13.31
C SER A 48 5.57 5.18 -13.33
N ARG A 49 6.41 5.84 -12.54
CA ARG A 49 7.85 5.58 -12.43
C ARG A 49 8.23 5.16 -11.00
N LEU A 50 7.32 4.49 -10.29
CA LEU A 50 7.56 4.08 -8.90
C LEU A 50 8.78 3.16 -8.78
N GLY A 51 8.91 2.20 -9.70
CA GLY A 51 10.05 1.29 -9.74
C GLY A 51 11.38 2.03 -9.90
N GLU A 52 11.45 2.97 -10.84
CA GLU A 52 12.65 3.80 -11.06
C GLU A 52 13.02 4.62 -9.81
N ILE A 53 12.01 5.17 -9.12
CA ILE A 53 12.24 5.90 -7.85
C ILE A 53 12.88 4.98 -6.82
N ILE A 54 12.36 3.75 -6.64
CA ILE A 54 12.90 2.78 -5.70
C ILE A 54 14.36 2.45 -6.03
N GLU A 55 14.65 2.12 -7.29
CA GLU A 55 16.01 1.80 -7.75
C GLU A 55 16.98 2.96 -7.52
N HIS A 56 16.58 4.20 -7.81
CA HIS A 56 17.42 5.37 -7.57
C HIS A 56 17.68 5.59 -6.07
N ILE A 57 16.69 5.38 -5.22
CA ILE A 57 16.87 5.48 -3.76
C ILE A 57 17.88 4.42 -3.28
N GLN A 58 17.74 3.18 -3.70
CA GLN A 58 18.64 2.09 -3.34
C GLN A 58 20.07 2.31 -3.88
N ALA A 59 20.21 2.99 -5.02
CA ALA A 59 21.54 3.40 -5.51
C ALA A 59 22.20 4.53 -4.68
N MET A 60 21.41 5.31 -3.94
CA MET A 60 21.92 6.43 -3.13
C MET A 60 22.25 6.04 -1.68
N THR A 61 21.64 4.98 -1.14
CA THR A 61 21.75 4.65 0.28
C THR A 61 21.35 3.20 0.56
N ASP A 62 21.91 2.63 1.64
CA ASP A 62 21.54 1.32 2.17
C ASP A 62 20.31 1.38 3.11
N VAL A 63 19.69 2.53 3.29
CA VAL A 63 18.48 2.67 4.11
C VAL A 63 17.32 1.95 3.42
N PRO A 64 16.66 0.99 4.08
CA PRO A 64 15.62 0.19 3.44
C PRO A 64 14.42 1.04 2.99
N VAL A 65 13.88 0.70 1.81
CA VAL A 65 12.73 1.38 1.20
C VAL A 65 11.44 0.63 1.54
N ALA A 66 10.45 1.35 2.05
CA ALA A 66 9.12 0.83 2.35
C ALA A 66 8.06 1.50 1.47
N VAL A 67 7.20 0.71 0.83
CA VAL A 67 6.04 1.20 0.07
C VAL A 67 4.77 0.96 0.87
N LEU A 68 4.07 2.05 1.24
CA LEU A 68 2.75 2.00 1.88
C LEU A 68 1.69 2.23 0.82
N THR A 69 0.83 1.24 0.59
CA THR A 69 -0.17 1.28 -0.49
C THR A 69 -1.55 0.86 -0.01
N ASN A 70 -2.60 1.46 -0.57
CA ASN A 70 -3.96 1.00 -0.34
C ASN A 70 -4.29 -0.31 -1.09
N GLY A 71 -3.35 -0.85 -1.85
CA GLY A 71 -3.48 -2.11 -2.57
C GLY A 71 -4.34 -2.05 -3.83
N SER A 72 -4.93 -0.91 -4.16
CA SER A 72 -5.94 -0.78 -5.22
C SER A 72 -5.47 -1.15 -6.62
N LEU A 73 -4.17 -1.07 -6.90
CA LEU A 73 -3.59 -1.38 -8.21
C LEU A 73 -2.72 -2.65 -8.21
N LEU A 74 -2.61 -3.37 -7.10
CA LEU A 74 -1.77 -4.58 -7.00
C LEU A 74 -2.28 -5.76 -7.84
N TRP A 75 -3.49 -5.71 -8.39
CA TRP A 75 -3.98 -6.67 -9.38
C TRP A 75 -3.25 -6.56 -10.72
N GLN A 76 -2.64 -5.40 -11.04
CA GLN A 76 -1.82 -5.18 -12.23
C GLN A 76 -0.43 -5.76 -12.02
N LYS A 77 0.05 -6.56 -12.98
CA LYS A 77 1.36 -7.21 -12.87
C LYS A 77 2.51 -6.20 -12.81
N GLU A 78 2.49 -5.18 -13.66
CA GLU A 78 3.53 -4.14 -13.69
C GLU A 78 3.65 -3.40 -12.35
N VAL A 79 2.54 -3.14 -11.68
CA VAL A 79 2.56 -2.49 -10.36
C VAL A 79 3.18 -3.40 -9.31
N ARG A 80 2.84 -4.71 -9.34
CA ARG A 80 3.48 -5.67 -8.44
C ARG A 80 4.97 -5.81 -8.69
N ASP A 81 5.38 -5.82 -9.95
CA ASP A 81 6.81 -5.89 -10.31
C ASP A 81 7.56 -4.67 -9.76
N GLU A 82 7.01 -3.47 -9.90
CA GLU A 82 7.62 -2.24 -9.37
C GLU A 82 7.69 -2.22 -7.84
N VAL A 83 6.60 -2.52 -7.13
CA VAL A 83 6.63 -2.51 -5.66
C VAL A 83 7.50 -3.63 -5.09
N SER A 84 7.71 -4.69 -5.86
CA SER A 84 8.59 -5.81 -5.45
C SER A 84 10.07 -5.45 -5.44
N LEU A 85 10.46 -4.28 -5.94
CA LEU A 85 11.81 -3.74 -5.81
C LEU A 85 12.10 -3.19 -4.40
N ALA A 86 11.06 -2.88 -3.62
CA ALA A 86 11.21 -2.37 -2.26
C ALA A 86 11.62 -3.47 -1.25
N ASP A 87 12.20 -3.07 -0.12
CA ASP A 87 12.55 -3.96 0.98
C ASP A 87 11.33 -4.36 1.80
N VAL A 88 10.38 -3.42 1.93
CA VAL A 88 9.13 -3.60 2.67
C VAL A 88 7.96 -3.14 1.82
N VAL A 89 6.90 -3.95 1.73
CA VAL A 89 5.62 -3.50 1.19
C VAL A 89 4.56 -3.64 2.27
N MET A 90 3.84 -2.54 2.53
CA MET A 90 2.78 -2.48 3.53
C MET A 90 1.45 -2.11 2.88
N PRO A 91 0.73 -3.07 2.30
CA PRO A 91 -0.61 -2.84 1.77
C PRO A 91 -1.65 -2.85 2.88
N SER A 92 -2.78 -2.16 2.64
CA SER A 92 -3.91 -2.10 3.57
C SER A 92 -5.02 -3.07 3.18
N LEU A 93 -5.64 -3.70 4.20
CA LEU A 93 -6.86 -4.51 4.07
C LEU A 93 -7.85 -4.10 5.15
N ASP A 94 -8.79 -3.21 4.83
CA ASP A 94 -9.71 -2.59 5.79
C ASP A 94 -11.11 -3.20 5.77
N ALA A 95 -11.38 -4.09 4.83
CA ALA A 95 -12.68 -4.72 4.62
C ALA A 95 -12.55 -6.24 4.42
N GLY A 96 -13.54 -6.98 4.89
CA GLY A 96 -13.59 -8.44 4.76
C GLY A 96 -14.48 -8.94 3.60
N ASP A 97 -15.24 -8.04 2.98
CA ASP A 97 -16.16 -8.33 1.87
C ASP A 97 -16.42 -7.08 1.01
N GLU A 98 -17.09 -7.27 -0.14
CA GLU A 98 -17.41 -6.22 -1.11
C GLU A 98 -18.27 -5.09 -0.50
N ALA A 99 -19.24 -5.44 0.35
CA ALA A 99 -20.13 -4.43 0.95
C ALA A 99 -19.37 -3.50 1.88
N LYS A 100 -18.47 -4.04 2.72
CA LYS A 100 -17.61 -3.27 3.61
C LYS A 100 -16.55 -2.50 2.81
N PHE A 101 -15.96 -3.09 1.78
CA PHE A 101 -15.01 -2.44 0.90
C PHE A 101 -15.62 -1.18 0.24
N SER A 102 -16.80 -1.32 -0.36
CA SER A 102 -17.51 -0.19 -0.96
C SER A 102 -17.83 0.91 0.05
N PHE A 103 -18.22 0.54 1.28
CA PHE A 103 -18.60 1.48 2.32
C PHE A 103 -17.40 2.19 2.95
N ILE A 104 -16.35 1.45 3.34
CA ILE A 104 -15.17 1.97 4.06
C ILE A 104 -14.18 2.61 3.09
N ASN A 105 -13.74 1.87 2.07
CA ASN A 105 -12.68 2.31 1.17
C ASN A 105 -13.21 3.25 0.09
N ARG A 106 -14.51 3.19 -0.24
CA ARG A 106 -15.15 4.02 -1.28
C ARG A 106 -14.29 4.05 -2.55
N PRO A 107 -14.02 2.88 -3.16
CA PRO A 107 -13.07 2.75 -4.25
C PRO A 107 -13.49 3.53 -5.50
N HIS A 108 -12.57 3.59 -6.49
CA HIS A 108 -12.95 3.98 -7.85
C HIS A 108 -13.94 2.94 -8.40
N PRO A 109 -14.97 3.36 -9.20
CA PRO A 109 -16.02 2.45 -9.69
C PRO A 109 -15.53 1.24 -10.51
N SER A 110 -14.32 1.30 -11.06
CA SER A 110 -13.72 0.18 -11.81
C SER A 110 -13.06 -0.88 -10.93
N LEU A 111 -13.02 -0.69 -9.62
CA LEU A 111 -12.35 -1.60 -8.67
C LEU A 111 -13.36 -2.41 -7.88
N THR A 112 -13.08 -3.71 -7.76
CA THR A 112 -13.82 -4.64 -6.90
C THR A 112 -12.95 -5.11 -5.73
N PHE A 113 -13.59 -5.55 -4.66
CA PHE A 113 -12.89 -6.17 -3.53
C PHE A 113 -12.08 -7.39 -3.95
N GLU A 114 -12.64 -8.22 -4.84
CA GLU A 114 -11.98 -9.42 -5.35
C GLU A 114 -10.67 -9.08 -6.08
N GLN A 115 -10.69 -8.07 -6.97
CA GLN A 115 -9.47 -7.61 -7.66
C GLN A 115 -8.38 -7.16 -6.69
N VAL A 116 -8.75 -6.36 -5.69
CA VAL A 116 -7.80 -5.89 -4.67
C VAL A 116 -7.24 -7.06 -3.88
N LEU A 117 -8.10 -7.97 -3.43
CA LEU A 117 -7.70 -9.15 -2.67
C LEU A 117 -6.78 -10.09 -3.47
N ASP A 118 -7.09 -10.35 -4.74
CA ASP A 118 -6.24 -11.15 -5.63
C ASP A 118 -4.87 -10.48 -5.83
N GLY A 119 -4.83 -9.16 -5.94
CA GLY A 119 -3.59 -8.39 -5.98
C GLY A 119 -2.73 -8.58 -4.73
N LEU A 120 -3.35 -8.49 -3.55
CA LEU A 120 -2.67 -8.71 -2.26
C LEU A 120 -2.10 -10.13 -2.14
N ILE A 121 -2.89 -11.14 -2.49
CA ILE A 121 -2.48 -12.55 -2.42
C ILE A 121 -1.37 -12.83 -3.43
N THR A 122 -1.52 -12.36 -4.67
CA THR A 122 -0.53 -12.57 -5.74
C THR A 122 0.79 -11.89 -5.41
N LEU A 123 0.74 -10.64 -4.92
CA LEU A 123 1.96 -9.95 -4.48
C LEU A 123 2.66 -10.76 -3.38
N ARG A 124 1.93 -11.26 -2.36
CA ARG A 124 2.55 -12.06 -1.29
C ARG A 124 3.24 -13.31 -1.80
N GLN A 125 2.72 -13.94 -2.86
CA GLN A 125 3.30 -15.15 -3.44
C GLN A 125 4.63 -14.89 -4.20
N GLN A 126 4.80 -13.69 -4.76
CA GLN A 126 5.96 -13.33 -5.57
C GLN A 126 6.99 -12.46 -4.83
N PHE A 127 6.56 -11.72 -3.80
CA PHE A 127 7.42 -10.79 -3.06
C PHE A 127 8.29 -11.53 -2.04
N THR A 128 9.59 -11.29 -2.11
CA THR A 128 10.59 -11.92 -1.24
C THR A 128 11.05 -11.05 -0.07
N GLY A 129 10.72 -9.75 -0.10
CA GLY A 129 10.97 -8.82 1.00
C GLY A 129 9.97 -8.97 2.15
N GLN A 130 9.95 -8.00 3.04
CA GLN A 130 9.04 -7.98 4.19
C GLN A 130 7.64 -7.53 3.79
N TYR A 131 6.65 -8.39 3.91
CA TYR A 131 5.25 -8.09 3.63
C TYR A 131 4.50 -7.80 4.93
N TRP A 132 4.19 -6.52 5.19
CA TRP A 132 3.46 -6.09 6.36
C TRP A 132 2.03 -5.71 5.96
N LEU A 133 1.03 -6.34 6.52
CA LEU A 133 -0.36 -6.04 6.22
C LEU A 133 -0.91 -5.03 7.25
N GLU A 134 -1.32 -3.87 6.78
CA GLU A 134 -2.04 -2.91 7.60
C GLU A 134 -3.54 -3.27 7.63
N VAL A 135 -4.13 -3.27 8.82
CA VAL A 135 -5.56 -3.47 9.02
C VAL A 135 -6.10 -2.33 9.87
N PHE A 136 -7.01 -1.57 9.32
CA PHE A 136 -7.65 -0.46 10.02
C PHE A 136 -8.97 -0.91 10.66
N LEU A 137 -9.05 -0.81 11.99
CA LEU A 137 -10.22 -1.18 12.77
C LEU A 137 -10.97 0.08 13.21
N LEU A 138 -12.18 0.25 12.70
CA LEU A 138 -13.07 1.36 13.02
C LEU A 138 -14.21 0.88 13.92
N ARG A 139 -14.27 1.42 15.13
CA ARG A 139 -15.31 1.07 16.11
C ARG A 139 -16.72 1.26 15.53
N GLY A 140 -17.57 0.25 15.68
CA GLY A 140 -18.93 0.24 15.16
C GLY A 140 -19.07 -0.04 13.65
N TYR A 141 -17.95 -0.18 12.93
CA TYR A 141 -17.96 -0.43 11.48
C TYR A 141 -17.18 -1.69 11.08
N THR A 142 -15.87 -1.76 11.38
CA THR A 142 -15.03 -2.91 11.04
C THR A 142 -14.47 -3.63 12.29
N ALA A 143 -14.62 -3.04 13.48
CA ALA A 143 -14.20 -3.63 14.75
C ALA A 143 -15.34 -4.43 15.43
N ILE A 144 -16.35 -4.90 14.69
CA ILE A 144 -17.34 -5.87 15.17
C ILE A 144 -16.85 -7.30 14.91
N GLU A 145 -17.23 -8.23 15.78
CA GLU A 145 -16.68 -9.58 15.78
C GLU A 145 -16.74 -10.27 14.40
N ALA A 146 -17.89 -10.23 13.73
CA ALA A 146 -18.07 -10.86 12.42
C ALA A 146 -17.13 -10.30 11.34
N ASP A 147 -16.84 -8.98 11.35
CA ASP A 147 -15.92 -8.35 10.40
C ASP A 147 -14.47 -8.68 10.74
N VAL A 148 -14.13 -8.67 12.02
CA VAL A 148 -12.79 -9.08 12.50
C VAL A 148 -12.50 -10.53 12.12
N GLN A 149 -13.48 -11.44 12.26
CA GLN A 149 -13.31 -12.84 11.85
C GLN A 149 -13.09 -12.98 10.34
N ARG A 150 -13.82 -12.22 9.50
CA ARG A 150 -13.60 -12.20 8.04
C ARG A 150 -12.20 -11.68 7.69
N LEU A 151 -11.80 -10.55 8.28
CA LEU A 151 -10.45 -10.00 8.10
C LEU A 151 -9.38 -11.01 8.53
N ALA A 152 -9.55 -11.65 9.69
CA ALA A 152 -8.62 -12.67 10.17
C ALA A 152 -8.52 -13.88 9.23
N ALA A 153 -9.62 -14.28 8.57
CA ALA A 153 -9.59 -15.33 7.56
C ALA A 153 -8.75 -14.94 6.34
N TRP A 154 -8.87 -13.69 5.87
CA TRP A 154 -8.03 -13.18 4.78
C TRP A 154 -6.57 -13.03 5.19
N VAL A 155 -6.27 -12.52 6.38
CA VAL A 155 -4.91 -12.46 6.93
C VAL A 155 -4.25 -13.84 6.93
N LYS A 156 -4.98 -14.88 7.39
CA LYS A 156 -4.49 -16.27 7.37
C LYS A 156 -4.22 -16.78 5.96
N ARG A 157 -5.01 -16.36 4.98
CA ARG A 157 -4.81 -16.74 3.57
C ARG A 157 -3.65 -15.99 2.91
N ILE A 158 -3.50 -14.70 3.18
CA ILE A 158 -2.41 -13.85 2.67
C ILE A 158 -1.08 -14.28 3.28
N ARG A 159 -1.03 -14.61 4.59
CA ARG A 159 0.18 -14.95 5.35
C ARG A 159 1.24 -13.83 5.31
N PRO A 160 0.91 -12.63 5.76
CA PRO A 160 1.90 -11.56 5.87
C PRO A 160 2.96 -11.92 6.92
N ASP A 161 4.15 -11.30 6.82
CA ASP A 161 5.20 -11.44 7.84
C ASP A 161 4.83 -10.68 9.11
N ARG A 162 4.03 -9.62 8.98
CA ARG A 162 3.52 -8.82 10.11
C ARG A 162 2.11 -8.30 9.80
N VAL A 163 1.28 -8.21 10.83
CA VAL A 163 -0.01 -7.49 10.79
C VAL A 163 0.11 -6.26 11.69
N GLN A 164 -0.17 -5.10 11.12
CA GLN A 164 -0.20 -3.83 11.85
C GLN A 164 -1.65 -3.39 12.00
N LEU A 165 -2.12 -3.30 13.25
CA LEU A 165 -3.47 -2.85 13.55
C LEU A 165 -3.46 -1.35 13.83
N ASN A 166 -4.28 -0.61 13.09
CA ASN A 166 -4.50 0.81 13.28
C ASN A 166 -5.96 1.10 13.64
N THR A 167 -6.17 2.17 14.39
CA THR A 167 -7.50 2.66 14.75
C THR A 167 -7.49 4.18 14.86
N VAL A 168 -8.66 4.80 14.82
CA VAL A 168 -8.79 6.21 15.21
C VAL A 168 -8.83 6.32 16.73
N ALA A 169 -8.09 7.29 17.25
CA ALA A 169 -8.14 7.72 18.65
C ALA A 169 -9.40 8.55 18.91
#